data_4872652f6714ce759207478ee2ff6494
#
_entry.id   4872652f6714ce759207478ee2ff6494
#
_cell.length_a   1.000
_cell.length_b   1.000
_cell.length_c   1.000
_cell.angle_alpha   90.00
_cell.angle_beta   90.00
_cell.angle_gamma   90.00
#
_symmetry.space_group_name_H-M   'P 1'
#
loop_
_entity.id
_entity.type
_entity.pdbx_description
1 polymer ?
#
loop_
_entity_poly.entity_id
_entity_poly.type
_entity_poly.pdbx_seq_one_letter_code
_entity_poly.pdbx_strand_id
1 'polypeptide(L)'
;VNELEKRGHTAIGVDIEEMDITNKKSVNTVIHGANPDGVIHCAAWTAVDAAEEEENKEKVMAVNASGTRYIAEVCKDLAIPMMYISTDYIFDGQGKTPWTPDQQNYAPLNVYGASKLAGEQAVKELLSDYFIVRIAWVFGTHGNNFIRTMLNVGKTHDTLTVVDDQIGTPTYTFDLARLLVDMIETKEYGIYHATNEGGYISWYDFTKEIYRQAGYQTKVLPVTTEEYGLNKAARPFNSRLDRSKLIEAGFTPLPTWQDALNRYLKEIGY
;
A
#
# COMPACT_ATOMS: atom_id res chain seq x y z
N VAL A 1 -0.31 0.61 -15.22
CA VAL A 1 -0.19 0.60 -16.70
C VAL A 1 -1.52 0.25 -17.33
N ASN A 2 -2.02 -0.98 -17.19
CA ASN A 2 -3.22 -1.46 -17.93
C ASN A 2 -4.46 -0.53 -17.80
N GLU A 3 -4.74 0.03 -16.63
CA GLU A 3 -5.90 0.92 -16.45
C GLU A 3 -5.69 2.28 -17.15
N LEU A 4 -4.47 2.80 -17.17
CA LEU A 4 -4.11 4.01 -17.90
C LEU A 4 -4.31 3.79 -19.43
N GLU A 5 -3.77 2.71 -19.97
CA GLU A 5 -3.89 2.37 -21.39
C GLU A 5 -5.36 2.16 -21.80
N LYS A 6 -6.15 1.48 -20.97
CA LYS A 6 -7.59 1.29 -21.18
C LYS A 6 -8.35 2.63 -21.30
N ARG A 7 -7.85 3.69 -20.65
CA ARG A 7 -8.44 5.04 -20.71
C ARG A 7 -7.80 5.94 -21.78
N GLY A 8 -6.91 5.39 -22.60
CA GLY A 8 -6.29 6.10 -23.71
C GLY A 8 -5.05 6.91 -23.39
N HIS A 9 -4.47 6.72 -22.18
CA HIS A 9 -3.19 7.32 -21.83
C HIS A 9 -2.02 6.51 -22.39
N THR A 10 -0.91 7.18 -22.69
CA THR A 10 0.37 6.52 -22.92
C THR A 10 1.03 6.24 -21.57
N ALA A 11 1.11 4.98 -21.17
CA ALA A 11 1.70 4.59 -19.91
C ALA A 11 3.10 3.99 -20.12
N ILE A 12 4.10 4.57 -19.45
CA ILE A 12 5.49 4.09 -19.46
C ILE A 12 5.74 3.45 -18.10
N GLY A 13 5.68 2.12 -18.03
CA GLY A 13 6.04 1.38 -16.83
C GLY A 13 7.55 1.14 -16.78
N VAL A 14 8.17 1.46 -15.65
CA VAL A 14 9.61 1.22 -15.41
C VAL A 14 9.80 0.52 -14.08
N ASP A 15 10.78 -0.38 -14.02
CA ASP A 15 11.22 -1.08 -12.81
C ASP A 15 12.72 -0.82 -12.60
N ILE A 16 13.32 -1.48 -11.64
CA ILE A 16 14.72 -1.28 -11.24
C ILE A 16 15.72 -1.46 -12.40
N GLU A 17 15.41 -2.30 -13.37
CA GLU A 17 16.28 -2.54 -14.54
C GLU A 17 16.36 -1.32 -15.46
N GLU A 18 15.23 -0.58 -15.61
CA GLU A 18 15.15 0.61 -16.45
C GLU A 18 15.46 1.88 -15.64
N MET A 19 15.06 1.92 -14.37
CA MET A 19 15.23 3.09 -13.50
C MET A 19 15.52 2.69 -12.06
N ASP A 20 16.78 2.61 -11.68
CA ASP A 20 17.16 2.50 -10.28
C ASP A 20 16.85 3.81 -9.54
N ILE A 21 15.80 3.79 -8.72
CA ILE A 21 15.34 4.98 -7.98
C ILE A 21 16.31 5.41 -6.90
N THR A 22 17.25 4.56 -6.46
CA THR A 22 18.31 4.93 -5.50
C THR A 22 19.44 5.72 -6.16
N ASN A 23 19.49 5.75 -7.49
CA ASN A 23 20.45 6.49 -8.28
C ASN A 23 19.81 7.76 -8.87
N LYS A 24 20.12 8.92 -8.29
CA LYS A 24 19.59 10.22 -8.74
C LYS A 24 19.77 10.47 -10.23
N LYS A 25 20.92 10.07 -10.82
CA LYS A 25 21.19 10.27 -12.26
C LYS A 25 20.28 9.37 -13.11
N SER A 26 20.03 8.12 -12.68
CA SER A 26 19.09 7.21 -13.36
C SER A 26 17.70 7.83 -13.40
N VAL A 27 17.16 8.24 -12.22
CA VAL A 27 15.84 8.89 -12.11
C VAL A 27 15.73 10.10 -13.03
N ASN A 28 16.71 10.99 -12.97
CA ASN A 28 16.74 12.21 -13.79
C ASN A 28 16.73 11.88 -15.28
N THR A 29 17.58 10.95 -15.72
CA THR A 29 17.71 10.58 -17.15
C THR A 29 16.40 9.95 -17.68
N VAL A 30 15.81 9.03 -16.93
CA VAL A 30 14.65 8.28 -17.39
C VAL A 30 13.41 9.16 -17.42
N ILE A 31 13.12 9.90 -16.35
CA ILE A 31 11.88 10.70 -16.29
C ILE A 31 11.96 11.90 -17.25
N HIS A 32 13.08 12.63 -17.32
CA HIS A 32 13.23 13.70 -18.31
C HIS A 32 13.19 13.17 -19.77
N GLY A 33 13.78 11.99 -20.03
CA GLY A 33 13.72 11.35 -21.32
C GLY A 33 12.30 10.95 -21.77
N ALA A 34 11.48 10.52 -20.81
CA ALA A 34 10.08 10.18 -21.02
C ALA A 34 9.19 11.43 -21.16
N ASN A 35 9.56 12.54 -20.52
CA ASN A 35 8.81 13.81 -20.48
C ASN A 35 7.30 13.59 -20.23
N PRO A 36 6.91 12.96 -19.11
CA PRO A 36 5.52 12.60 -18.82
C PRO A 36 4.69 13.82 -18.36
N ASP A 37 3.37 13.70 -18.43
CA ASP A 37 2.43 14.67 -17.85
C ASP A 37 2.19 14.47 -16.35
N GLY A 38 2.66 13.36 -15.76
CA GLY A 38 2.56 13.05 -14.35
C GLY A 38 3.26 11.73 -14.01
N VAL A 39 3.56 11.52 -12.73
CA VAL A 39 4.23 10.31 -12.24
C VAL A 39 3.41 9.61 -11.15
N ILE A 40 3.15 8.31 -11.31
CA ILE A 40 2.58 7.45 -10.27
C ILE A 40 3.72 6.58 -9.71
N HIS A 41 4.17 6.90 -8.50
CA HIS A 41 5.29 6.23 -7.83
C HIS A 41 4.79 5.10 -6.92
N CYS A 42 4.92 3.86 -7.41
CA CYS A 42 4.53 2.64 -6.70
C CYS A 42 5.71 1.85 -6.12
N ALA A 43 6.94 2.14 -6.56
CA ALA A 43 8.11 1.39 -6.11
C ALA A 43 8.39 1.64 -4.63
N ALA A 44 8.65 0.57 -3.88
CA ALA A 44 8.98 0.65 -2.46
C ALA A 44 9.65 -0.65 -1.98
N TRP A 45 10.50 -0.54 -0.97
CA TRP A 45 10.86 -1.66 -0.13
C TRP A 45 9.68 -1.98 0.79
N THR A 46 9.08 -3.16 0.67
CA THR A 46 7.87 -3.57 1.40
C THR A 46 8.08 -4.77 2.33
N ALA A 47 9.28 -5.34 2.37
CA ALA A 47 9.62 -6.43 3.26
C ALA A 47 9.87 -5.90 4.69
N VAL A 48 8.77 -5.72 5.45
CA VAL A 48 8.74 -5.00 6.73
C VAL A 48 9.67 -5.61 7.78
N ASP A 49 9.67 -6.96 7.93
CA ASP A 49 10.55 -7.64 8.89
C ASP A 49 12.03 -7.59 8.47
N ALA A 50 12.30 -7.71 7.17
CA ALA A 50 13.65 -7.57 6.65
C ALA A 50 14.19 -6.13 6.76
N ALA A 51 13.31 -5.12 6.83
CA ALA A 51 13.71 -3.73 7.04
C ALA A 51 14.32 -3.49 8.42
N GLU A 52 14.02 -4.34 9.42
CA GLU A 52 14.60 -4.25 10.76
C GLU A 52 16.04 -4.81 10.85
N GLU A 53 16.50 -5.56 9.83
CA GLU A 53 17.88 -6.01 9.76
C GLU A 53 18.82 -4.82 9.57
N GLU A 54 19.87 -4.73 10.38
CA GLU A 54 20.80 -3.59 10.38
C GLU A 54 21.39 -3.32 8.99
N GLU A 55 21.73 -4.39 8.28
CA GLU A 55 22.29 -4.34 6.92
C GLU A 55 21.32 -3.82 5.84
N ASN A 56 20.01 -3.82 6.11
CA ASN A 56 18.97 -3.37 5.19
C ASN A 56 18.49 -1.93 5.43
N LYS A 57 18.68 -1.38 6.63
CA LYS A 57 18.14 -0.06 7.02
C LYS A 57 18.52 1.05 6.04
N GLU A 58 19.79 1.10 5.66
CA GLU A 58 20.27 2.10 4.70
C GLU A 58 19.61 1.93 3.33
N LYS A 59 19.47 0.69 2.84
CA LYS A 59 18.81 0.39 1.57
C LYS A 59 17.33 0.74 1.60
N VAL A 60 16.65 0.44 2.70
CA VAL A 60 15.23 0.79 2.90
C VAL A 60 15.03 2.30 2.82
N MET A 61 15.89 3.07 3.49
CA MET A 61 15.86 4.54 3.43
C MET A 61 16.23 5.05 2.03
N ALA A 62 17.21 4.45 1.36
CA ALA A 62 17.59 4.82 0.00
C ALA A 62 16.42 4.63 -0.99
N VAL A 63 15.70 3.51 -0.90
CA VAL A 63 14.54 3.22 -1.77
C VAL A 63 13.34 4.10 -1.41
N ASN A 64 12.86 4.04 -0.16
CA ASN A 64 11.58 4.63 0.22
C ASN A 64 11.63 6.15 0.46
N ALA A 65 12.76 6.68 0.89
CA ALA A 65 12.91 8.10 1.19
C ALA A 65 13.71 8.84 0.10
N SER A 66 14.99 8.46 -0.12
CA SER A 66 15.84 9.16 -1.08
C SER A 66 15.35 9.01 -2.51
N GLY A 67 14.95 7.80 -2.92
CA GLY A 67 14.39 7.53 -4.25
C GLY A 67 13.11 8.31 -4.51
N THR A 68 12.20 8.36 -3.52
CA THR A 68 11.00 9.19 -3.59
C THR A 68 11.35 10.68 -3.74
N ARG A 69 12.35 11.18 -2.98
CA ARG A 69 12.83 12.57 -3.10
C ARG A 69 13.37 12.86 -4.51
N TYR A 70 14.16 11.97 -5.10
CA TYR A 70 14.72 12.18 -6.44
C TYR A 70 13.63 12.26 -7.50
N ILE A 71 12.60 11.42 -7.40
CA ILE A 71 11.43 11.48 -8.30
C ILE A 71 10.68 12.81 -8.10
N ALA A 72 10.45 13.23 -6.86
CA ALA A 72 9.76 14.48 -6.55
C ALA A 72 10.55 15.71 -7.06
N GLU A 73 11.89 15.71 -6.97
CA GLU A 73 12.75 16.76 -7.52
C GLU A 73 12.54 16.89 -9.04
N VAL A 74 12.52 15.77 -9.77
CA VAL A 74 12.30 15.81 -11.22
C VAL A 74 10.86 16.24 -11.56
N CYS A 75 9.85 15.80 -10.82
CA CYS A 75 8.47 16.28 -11.01
C CYS A 75 8.36 17.79 -10.80
N LYS A 76 9.09 18.33 -9.80
CA LYS A 76 9.19 19.77 -9.56
C LYS A 76 9.83 20.50 -10.75
N ASP A 77 10.96 19.98 -11.27
CA ASP A 77 11.68 20.58 -12.39
C ASP A 77 10.83 20.61 -13.67
N LEU A 78 10.03 19.57 -13.89
CA LEU A 78 9.10 19.46 -15.01
C LEU A 78 7.75 20.16 -14.77
N ALA A 79 7.49 20.64 -13.56
CA ALA A 79 6.20 21.22 -13.13
C ALA A 79 5.00 20.27 -13.39
N ILE A 80 5.16 18.97 -13.07
CA ILE A 80 4.14 17.92 -13.24
C ILE A 80 3.69 17.34 -11.89
N PRO A 81 2.44 16.85 -11.77
CA PRO A 81 1.96 16.22 -10.55
C PRO A 81 2.65 14.87 -10.28
N MET A 82 2.77 14.55 -9.00
CA MET A 82 3.26 13.26 -8.52
C MET A 82 2.22 12.58 -7.62
N MET A 83 1.96 11.30 -7.87
CA MET A 83 1.21 10.45 -6.96
C MET A 83 2.16 9.50 -6.25
N TYR A 84 2.11 9.48 -4.91
CA TYR A 84 2.94 8.64 -4.06
C TYR A 84 2.08 7.66 -3.27
N ILE A 85 2.36 6.36 -3.40
CA ILE A 85 1.67 5.32 -2.63
C ILE A 85 2.37 5.19 -1.28
N SER A 86 1.63 5.50 -0.20
CA SER A 86 2.09 5.43 1.18
C SER A 86 1.34 4.35 1.97
N THR A 87 1.43 4.35 3.29
CA THR A 87 0.98 3.28 4.18
C THR A 87 0.38 3.81 5.48
N ASP A 88 -0.45 2.99 6.12
CA ASP A 88 -0.92 3.17 7.51
C ASP A 88 0.23 3.08 8.55
N TYR A 89 1.36 2.46 8.22
CA TYR A 89 2.51 2.29 9.14
C TYR A 89 3.22 3.58 9.53
N ILE A 90 2.81 4.72 9.01
CA ILE A 90 3.32 6.03 9.44
C ILE A 90 2.74 6.48 10.79
N PHE A 91 1.67 5.86 11.25
CA PHE A 91 1.02 6.14 12.53
C PHE A 91 1.55 5.23 13.65
N ASP A 92 1.23 5.55 14.93
CA ASP A 92 1.63 4.76 16.10
C ASP A 92 0.88 3.43 16.24
N GLY A 93 -0.13 3.19 15.40
CA GLY A 93 -0.89 1.96 15.39
C GLY A 93 -1.75 1.71 16.63
N GLN A 94 -1.96 2.71 17.48
CA GLN A 94 -2.69 2.58 18.74
C GLN A 94 -4.16 3.04 18.63
N GLY A 95 -4.95 2.69 19.64
CA GLY A 95 -6.35 3.10 19.70
C GLY A 95 -7.28 2.28 18.81
N LYS A 96 -8.52 2.79 18.63
CA LYS A 96 -9.59 2.11 17.88
C LYS A 96 -10.28 3.03 16.87
N THR A 97 -9.98 4.32 16.91
CA THR A 97 -10.54 5.31 15.98
C THR A 97 -9.78 5.22 14.64
N PRO A 98 -10.48 5.23 13.51
CA PRO A 98 -9.81 5.28 12.21
C PRO A 98 -8.97 6.55 12.07
N TRP A 99 -7.78 6.40 11.49
CA TRP A 99 -6.90 7.51 11.13
C TRP A 99 -7.53 8.33 10.02
N THR A 100 -7.56 9.64 10.18
CA THR A 100 -8.00 10.55 9.11
C THR A 100 -6.80 11.02 8.26
N PRO A 101 -7.01 11.34 6.97
CA PRO A 101 -5.92 11.79 6.10
C PRO A 101 -5.16 13.02 6.62
N ASP A 102 -5.85 13.90 7.33
CA ASP A 102 -5.29 15.18 7.80
C ASP A 102 -4.58 15.09 9.16
N GLN A 103 -4.62 13.92 9.84
CA GLN A 103 -3.85 13.70 11.06
C GLN A 103 -2.35 13.75 10.80
N GLN A 104 -1.63 14.45 11.69
CA GLN A 104 -0.18 14.70 11.58
C GLN A 104 0.63 14.15 12.77
N ASN A 105 -0.01 13.43 13.69
CA ASN A 105 0.65 12.79 14.83
C ASN A 105 1.33 11.48 14.40
N TYR A 106 2.29 11.60 13.48
CA TYR A 106 3.04 10.46 12.97
C TYR A 106 3.99 9.90 14.02
N ALA A 107 3.98 8.60 14.20
CA ALA A 107 4.89 7.89 15.10
C ALA A 107 5.09 6.42 14.61
N PRO A 108 5.79 6.23 13.49
CA PRO A 108 6.00 4.92 12.90
C PRO A 108 6.71 3.98 13.87
N LEU A 109 6.23 2.75 13.98
CA LEU A 109 6.70 1.73 14.91
C LEU A 109 7.94 0.97 14.42
N ASN A 110 8.29 1.11 13.16
CA ASN A 110 9.32 0.30 12.50
C ASN A 110 10.04 1.08 11.39
N VAL A 111 11.15 0.53 10.91
CA VAL A 111 12.00 1.15 9.87
C VAL A 111 11.23 1.37 8.56
N TYR A 112 10.38 0.41 8.16
CA TYR A 112 9.55 0.56 6.99
C TYR A 112 8.63 1.79 7.09
N GLY A 113 7.86 1.90 8.16
CA GLY A 113 6.96 3.04 8.39
C GLY A 113 7.71 4.38 8.41
N ALA A 114 8.85 4.44 9.11
CA ALA A 114 9.70 5.63 9.17
C ALA A 114 10.22 6.04 7.77
N SER A 115 10.66 5.07 6.96
CA SER A 115 11.14 5.33 5.61
C SER A 115 10.04 5.82 4.67
N LYS A 116 8.82 5.26 4.78
CA LYS A 116 7.65 5.71 3.99
C LYS A 116 7.21 7.12 4.39
N LEU A 117 7.24 7.43 5.70
CA LEU A 117 6.96 8.78 6.20
C LEU A 117 7.98 9.80 5.67
N ALA A 118 9.26 9.45 5.66
CA ALA A 118 10.29 10.33 5.08
C ALA A 118 10.05 10.60 3.58
N GLY A 119 9.53 9.61 2.84
CA GLY A 119 9.06 9.79 1.46
C GLY A 119 7.89 10.78 1.34
N GLU A 120 6.86 10.66 2.21
CA GLU A 120 5.75 11.64 2.24
C GLU A 120 6.24 13.06 2.53
N GLN A 121 7.19 13.19 3.46
CA GLN A 121 7.77 14.50 3.81
C GLN A 121 8.51 15.12 2.62
N ALA A 122 9.28 14.33 1.87
CA ALA A 122 9.96 14.79 0.67
C ALA A 122 8.98 15.28 -0.41
N VAL A 123 7.88 14.55 -0.65
CA VAL A 123 6.83 14.96 -1.60
C VAL A 123 6.21 16.28 -1.17
N LYS A 124 5.80 16.42 0.08
CA LYS A 124 5.17 17.63 0.63
C LYS A 124 6.10 18.86 0.64
N GLU A 125 7.39 18.64 0.85
CA GLU A 125 8.39 19.70 0.85
C GLU A 125 8.64 20.26 -0.56
N LEU A 126 8.61 19.39 -1.57
CA LEU A 126 9.06 19.73 -2.93
C LEU A 126 7.93 20.13 -3.87
N LEU A 127 6.71 19.61 -3.66
CA LEU A 127 5.59 19.74 -4.60
C LEU A 127 4.36 20.38 -3.94
N SER A 128 3.60 21.15 -4.73
CA SER A 128 2.23 21.59 -4.43
C SER A 128 1.21 20.65 -5.03
N ASP A 129 1.50 20.12 -6.20
CA ASP A 129 0.61 19.30 -7.04
C ASP A 129 0.95 17.83 -6.82
N TYR A 130 0.39 17.25 -5.76
CA TYR A 130 0.64 15.85 -5.40
C TYR A 130 -0.58 15.12 -4.86
N PHE A 131 -0.58 13.81 -5.05
CA PHE A 131 -1.43 12.88 -4.33
C PHE A 131 -0.55 12.01 -3.43
N ILE A 132 -0.83 11.94 -2.14
CA ILE A 132 -0.31 10.91 -1.23
C ILE A 132 -1.46 9.99 -0.90
N VAL A 133 -1.37 8.74 -1.34
CA VAL A 133 -2.42 7.74 -1.15
C VAL A 133 -1.94 6.69 -0.16
N ARG A 134 -2.46 6.73 1.07
CA ARG A 134 -2.15 5.75 2.11
C ARG A 134 -3.08 4.55 1.99
N ILE A 135 -2.49 3.38 1.96
CA ILE A 135 -3.16 2.09 1.81
C ILE A 135 -2.75 1.14 2.94
N ALA A 136 -3.52 0.07 3.12
CA ALA A 136 -3.22 -0.99 4.08
C ALA A 136 -3.54 -2.36 3.48
N TRP A 137 -2.87 -3.42 3.92
CA TRP A 137 -3.19 -4.82 3.65
C TRP A 137 -3.38 -5.15 2.17
N VAL A 138 -2.40 -4.76 1.36
CA VAL A 138 -2.46 -4.85 -0.11
C VAL A 138 -2.38 -6.29 -0.58
N PHE A 139 -3.24 -6.63 -1.53
CA PHE A 139 -3.19 -7.90 -2.26
C PHE A 139 -3.47 -7.70 -3.75
N GLY A 140 -2.93 -8.59 -4.57
CA GLY A 140 -3.09 -8.58 -6.01
C GLY A 140 -2.55 -9.85 -6.65
N THR A 141 -2.71 -9.99 -7.96
CA THR A 141 -2.32 -11.20 -8.72
C THR A 141 -0.82 -11.39 -8.85
N HIS A 142 -0.06 -10.30 -8.73
CA HIS A 142 1.40 -10.34 -8.81
C HIS A 142 2.03 -10.34 -7.42
N GLY A 143 3.14 -11.07 -7.29
CA GLY A 143 3.90 -11.16 -6.04
C GLY A 143 3.23 -12.00 -4.95
N ASN A 144 3.85 -11.99 -3.78
CA ASN A 144 3.36 -12.67 -2.59
C ASN A 144 2.42 -11.76 -1.80
N ASN A 145 1.38 -12.35 -1.20
CA ASN A 145 0.46 -11.64 -0.31
C ASN A 145 -0.14 -12.58 0.73
N PHE A 146 -0.81 -12.01 1.72
CA PHE A 146 -1.41 -12.73 2.83
C PHE A 146 -2.38 -13.84 2.37
N ILE A 147 -3.23 -13.57 1.36
CA ILE A 147 -4.22 -14.53 0.87
C ILE A 147 -3.52 -15.77 0.31
N ARG A 148 -2.49 -15.59 -0.55
CA ARG A 148 -1.71 -16.70 -1.10
C ARG A 148 -1.03 -17.52 0.00
N THR A 149 -0.51 -16.85 1.03
CA THR A 149 0.09 -17.52 2.19
C THR A 149 -0.95 -18.37 2.91
N MET A 150 -2.13 -17.82 3.22
CA MET A 150 -3.20 -18.57 3.88
C MET A 150 -3.69 -19.75 3.04
N LEU A 151 -3.90 -19.56 1.73
CA LEU A 151 -4.28 -20.65 0.83
C LEU A 151 -3.24 -21.78 0.80
N ASN A 152 -1.95 -21.45 0.83
CA ASN A 152 -0.90 -22.48 0.84
C ASN A 152 -0.83 -23.21 2.19
N VAL A 153 -0.93 -22.50 3.30
CA VAL A 153 -0.94 -23.12 4.64
C VAL A 153 -2.17 -23.99 4.83
N GLY A 154 -3.34 -23.54 4.38
CA GLY A 154 -4.59 -24.29 4.49
C GLY A 154 -4.62 -25.61 3.71
N LYS A 155 -3.73 -25.80 2.72
CA LYS A 155 -3.60 -27.10 2.00
C LYS A 155 -2.97 -28.19 2.86
N THR A 156 -2.22 -27.83 3.88
CA THR A 156 -1.36 -28.76 4.63
C THR A 156 -1.66 -28.82 6.12
N HIS A 157 -2.56 -27.96 6.61
CA HIS A 157 -2.88 -27.86 8.03
C HIS A 157 -4.39 -27.91 8.27
N ASP A 158 -4.81 -28.76 9.18
CA ASP A 158 -6.22 -28.86 9.60
C ASP A 158 -6.61 -27.72 10.57
N THR A 159 -5.62 -27.14 11.24
CA THR A 159 -5.81 -26.03 12.19
C THR A 159 -4.63 -25.07 12.11
N LEU A 160 -4.91 -23.78 12.20
CA LEU A 160 -3.89 -22.74 12.32
C LEU A 160 -4.34 -21.61 13.26
N THR A 161 -3.38 -20.87 13.81
CA THR A 161 -3.60 -19.69 14.64
C THR A 161 -3.33 -18.43 13.82
N VAL A 162 -4.20 -17.42 13.97
CA VAL A 162 -4.06 -16.13 13.26
C VAL A 162 -4.35 -14.98 14.21
N VAL A 163 -3.60 -13.91 14.08
CA VAL A 163 -3.69 -12.69 14.91
C VAL A 163 -5.08 -12.05 14.78
N ASP A 164 -5.69 -11.73 15.93
CA ASP A 164 -7.06 -11.17 16.03
C ASP A 164 -7.11 -9.76 16.63
N ASP A 165 -6.00 -9.22 17.08
CA ASP A 165 -5.89 -7.90 17.71
C ASP A 165 -5.29 -6.81 16.81
N GLN A 166 -4.96 -7.12 15.56
CA GLN A 166 -4.57 -6.17 14.53
C GLN A 166 -5.76 -5.96 13.59
N ILE A 167 -6.26 -4.72 13.51
CA ILE A 167 -7.51 -4.40 12.80
C ILE A 167 -7.25 -3.40 11.68
N GLY A 168 -7.68 -3.74 10.48
CA GLY A 168 -7.53 -2.93 9.28
C GLY A 168 -8.56 -3.26 8.21
N THR A 169 -8.27 -2.89 6.96
CA THR A 169 -9.09 -3.24 5.80
C THR A 169 -8.19 -3.63 4.64
N PRO A 170 -8.45 -4.76 3.94
CA PRO A 170 -7.69 -5.15 2.76
C PRO A 170 -7.85 -4.17 1.60
N THR A 171 -6.82 -4.09 0.75
CA THR A 171 -6.81 -3.26 -0.46
C THR A 171 -6.44 -4.11 -1.68
N TYR A 172 -7.37 -4.27 -2.61
CA TYR A 172 -7.14 -4.98 -3.87
C TYR A 172 -6.51 -4.05 -4.90
N THR A 173 -5.35 -4.41 -5.43
CA THR A 173 -4.60 -3.58 -6.39
C THR A 173 -5.36 -3.28 -7.67
N PHE A 174 -6.24 -4.18 -8.13
CA PHE A 174 -7.08 -3.95 -9.30
C PHE A 174 -8.08 -2.79 -9.08
N ASP A 175 -8.73 -2.77 -7.92
CA ASP A 175 -9.66 -1.69 -7.56
C ASP A 175 -8.91 -0.37 -7.31
N LEU A 176 -7.75 -0.47 -6.63
CA LEU A 176 -6.90 0.67 -6.36
C LEU A 176 -6.42 1.33 -7.67
N ALA A 177 -5.99 0.54 -8.66
CA ALA A 177 -5.52 1.07 -9.94
C ALA A 177 -6.56 1.96 -10.62
N ARG A 178 -7.85 1.58 -10.60
CA ARG A 178 -8.94 2.42 -11.10
C ARG A 178 -8.98 3.77 -10.38
N LEU A 179 -8.97 3.74 -9.05
CA LEU A 179 -9.01 4.97 -8.25
C LEU A 179 -7.79 5.87 -8.50
N LEU A 180 -6.59 5.28 -8.59
CA LEU A 180 -5.38 6.07 -8.84
C LEU A 180 -5.45 6.80 -10.20
N VAL A 181 -6.06 6.17 -11.21
CA VAL A 181 -6.26 6.83 -12.52
C VAL A 181 -7.37 7.87 -12.42
N ASP A 182 -8.50 7.58 -11.73
CA ASP A 182 -9.53 8.59 -11.46
C ASP A 182 -8.92 9.85 -10.80
N MET A 183 -7.98 9.68 -9.85
CA MET A 183 -7.34 10.77 -9.14
C MET A 183 -6.37 11.56 -10.02
N ILE A 184 -5.47 10.88 -10.74
CA ILE A 184 -4.41 11.57 -11.53
C ILE A 184 -4.99 12.37 -12.70
N GLU A 185 -6.20 12.05 -13.18
CA GLU A 185 -6.95 12.80 -14.19
C GLU A 185 -7.56 14.10 -13.66
N THR A 186 -7.47 14.36 -12.34
CA THR A 186 -8.02 15.56 -11.69
C THR A 186 -6.91 16.46 -11.11
N LYS A 187 -7.34 17.56 -10.52
CA LYS A 187 -6.48 18.44 -9.70
C LYS A 187 -6.88 18.46 -8.22
N GLU A 188 -7.62 17.44 -7.78
CA GLU A 188 -8.03 17.27 -6.38
C GLU A 188 -6.84 16.76 -5.54
N TYR A 189 -5.76 17.55 -5.58
CA TYR A 189 -4.49 17.21 -4.91
C TYR A 189 -4.64 17.11 -3.40
N GLY A 190 -3.77 16.33 -2.77
CA GLY A 190 -3.74 16.18 -1.32
C GLY A 190 -3.44 14.77 -0.83
N ILE A 191 -3.76 14.55 0.44
CA ILE A 191 -3.55 13.27 1.13
C ILE A 191 -4.88 12.54 1.24
N TYR A 192 -4.89 11.27 0.86
CA TYR A 192 -6.06 10.39 0.85
C TYR A 192 -5.74 9.04 1.47
N HIS A 193 -6.76 8.41 2.04
CA HIS A 193 -6.73 7.02 2.47
C HIS A 193 -7.57 6.17 1.50
N ALA A 194 -7.01 5.08 1.00
CA ALA A 194 -7.66 4.23 0.01
C ALA A 194 -7.52 2.75 0.37
N THR A 195 -8.61 2.17 0.87
CA THR A 195 -8.78 0.73 1.07
C THR A 195 -10.13 0.31 0.51
N ASN A 196 -10.37 -0.99 0.31
CA ASN A 196 -11.71 -1.45 -0.04
C ASN A 196 -12.73 -1.10 1.05
N GLU A 197 -14.00 -0.97 0.70
CA GLU A 197 -15.10 -0.83 1.64
C GLU A 197 -15.42 -2.17 2.34
N GLY A 198 -16.43 -2.21 3.21
CA GLY A 198 -16.90 -3.43 3.88
C GLY A 198 -16.48 -3.58 5.33
N GLY A 199 -16.03 -2.47 5.96
CA GLY A 199 -15.69 -2.39 7.38
C GLY A 199 -14.27 -2.77 7.72
N TYR A 200 -13.98 -2.77 9.02
CA TYR A 200 -12.68 -3.08 9.59
C TYR A 200 -12.71 -4.48 10.19
N ILE A 201 -11.68 -5.27 9.91
CA ILE A 201 -11.57 -6.69 10.29
C ILE A 201 -10.18 -7.01 10.85
N SER A 202 -10.07 -8.14 11.56
CA SER A 202 -8.79 -8.70 11.95
C SER A 202 -8.19 -9.60 10.85
N TRP A 203 -6.91 -9.95 10.95
CA TRP A 203 -6.32 -11.00 10.11
C TRP A 203 -7.00 -12.35 10.31
N TYR A 204 -7.47 -12.64 11.54
CA TYR A 204 -8.27 -13.82 11.84
C TYR A 204 -9.58 -13.84 11.05
N ASP A 205 -10.35 -12.73 11.07
CA ASP A 205 -11.59 -12.64 10.31
C ASP A 205 -11.34 -12.73 8.81
N PHE A 206 -10.28 -12.10 8.32
CA PHE A 206 -9.91 -12.16 6.92
C PHE A 206 -9.58 -13.59 6.49
N THR A 207 -8.81 -14.34 7.32
CA THR A 207 -8.49 -15.75 7.03
C THR A 207 -9.74 -16.64 7.00
N LYS A 208 -10.67 -16.45 7.92
CA LYS A 208 -11.94 -17.18 7.91
C LYS A 208 -12.71 -16.96 6.60
N GLU A 209 -12.78 -15.72 6.15
CA GLU A 209 -13.49 -15.40 4.91
C GLU A 209 -12.75 -15.94 3.67
N ILE A 210 -11.41 -15.88 3.64
CA ILE A 210 -10.59 -16.52 2.60
C ILE A 210 -10.94 -18.01 2.49
N TYR A 211 -10.93 -18.73 3.61
CA TYR A 211 -11.23 -20.16 3.62
C TYR A 211 -12.67 -20.47 3.27
N ARG A 212 -13.61 -19.67 3.75
CA ARG A 212 -15.02 -19.82 3.38
C ARG A 212 -15.23 -19.71 1.87
N GLN A 213 -14.64 -18.69 1.24
CA GLN A 213 -14.81 -18.47 -0.20
C GLN A 213 -14.01 -19.48 -1.04
N ALA A 214 -12.86 -19.93 -0.58
CA ALA A 214 -12.04 -20.95 -1.25
C ALA A 214 -12.47 -22.39 -0.98
N GLY A 215 -13.48 -22.62 -0.12
CA GLY A 215 -14.00 -23.95 0.19
C GLY A 215 -13.13 -24.78 1.14
N TYR A 216 -12.24 -24.15 1.91
CA TYR A 216 -11.37 -24.85 2.88
C TYR A 216 -12.09 -25.14 4.19
N GLN A 217 -11.76 -26.30 4.80
CA GLN A 217 -12.31 -26.75 6.09
C GLN A 217 -11.32 -26.52 7.25
N THR A 218 -10.17 -25.93 6.98
CA THR A 218 -9.12 -25.65 7.96
C THR A 218 -9.68 -24.78 9.09
N LYS A 219 -9.52 -25.22 10.33
CA LYS A 219 -9.97 -24.51 11.53
C LYS A 219 -9.02 -23.34 11.81
N VAL A 220 -9.56 -22.15 11.92
CA VAL A 220 -8.79 -20.94 12.29
C VAL A 220 -9.07 -20.60 13.76
N LEU A 221 -8.02 -20.41 14.55
CA LEU A 221 -8.08 -20.02 15.96
C LEU A 221 -7.49 -18.61 16.15
N PRO A 222 -8.17 -17.73 16.88
CA PRO A 222 -7.63 -16.41 17.16
C PRO A 222 -6.50 -16.49 18.18
N VAL A 223 -5.48 -15.63 17.99
CA VAL A 223 -4.40 -15.40 18.96
C VAL A 223 -4.09 -13.91 19.02
N THR A 224 -3.51 -13.44 20.12
CA THR A 224 -3.00 -12.07 20.19
C THR A 224 -1.67 -11.95 19.46
N THR A 225 -1.26 -10.72 19.14
CA THR A 225 0.06 -10.43 18.56
C THR A 225 1.18 -10.92 19.50
N GLU A 226 1.00 -10.78 20.81
CA GLU A 226 1.95 -11.24 21.81
C GLU A 226 2.10 -12.77 21.81
N GLU A 227 0.98 -13.51 21.80
CA GLU A 227 0.97 -14.98 21.74
C GLU A 227 1.55 -15.50 20.41
N TYR A 228 1.36 -14.76 19.31
CA TYR A 228 1.92 -15.15 18.02
C TYR A 228 3.45 -15.03 17.98
N GLY A 229 4.02 -13.97 18.50
CA GLY A 229 5.44 -13.81 18.83
C GLY A 229 6.47 -13.95 17.69
N LEU A 230 6.06 -14.06 16.43
CA LEU A 230 6.94 -14.37 15.30
C LEU A 230 7.38 -13.14 14.48
N ASN A 231 6.83 -11.96 14.75
CA ASN A 231 7.15 -10.75 14.00
C ASN A 231 8.42 -10.08 14.55
N LYS A 232 9.40 -9.75 13.70
CA LYS A 232 10.55 -8.91 14.06
C LYS A 232 10.16 -7.45 14.18
N ALA A 233 9.43 -6.94 13.19
CA ALA A 233 8.94 -5.58 13.19
C ALA A 233 7.67 -5.47 14.06
N ALA A 234 7.55 -4.41 14.84
CA ALA A 234 6.31 -4.06 15.51
C ALA A 234 5.20 -3.78 14.47
N ARG A 235 4.06 -4.41 14.65
CA ARG A 235 2.89 -4.24 13.77
C ARG A 235 1.85 -3.33 14.42
N PRO A 236 1.17 -2.46 13.67
CA PRO A 236 0.11 -1.64 14.21
C PRO A 236 -1.11 -2.49 14.61
N PHE A 237 -1.64 -2.28 15.83
CA PHE A 237 -2.93 -2.83 16.23
C PHE A 237 -4.09 -2.13 15.52
N ASN A 238 -3.90 -0.86 15.18
CA ASN A 238 -4.88 -0.01 14.50
C ASN A 238 -4.37 0.43 13.12
N SER A 239 -4.78 -0.31 12.10
CA SER A 239 -4.58 -0.01 10.67
C SER A 239 -5.87 0.51 10.00
N ARG A 240 -6.83 1.01 10.80
CA ARG A 240 -8.08 1.55 10.27
C ARG A 240 -7.82 2.91 9.61
N LEU A 241 -8.15 3.02 8.34
CA LEU A 241 -8.02 4.25 7.56
C LEU A 241 -9.41 4.81 7.25
N ASP A 242 -9.67 6.05 7.63
CA ASP A 242 -10.88 6.77 7.24
C ASP A 242 -10.81 7.18 5.77
N ARG A 243 -11.86 6.93 5.02
CA ARG A 243 -11.94 7.16 3.57
C ARG A 243 -12.93 8.26 3.17
N SER A 244 -13.51 8.96 4.14
CA SER A 244 -14.56 9.98 3.89
C SER A 244 -14.09 11.05 2.92
N LYS A 245 -12.82 11.46 3.01
CA LYS A 245 -12.23 12.47 2.12
C LYS A 245 -12.23 12.08 0.64
N LEU A 246 -12.16 10.77 0.29
CA LEU A 246 -12.32 10.33 -1.10
C LEU A 246 -13.71 10.68 -1.63
N ILE A 247 -14.74 10.42 -0.82
CA ILE A 247 -16.15 10.68 -1.16
C ILE A 247 -16.41 12.19 -1.25
N GLU A 248 -15.90 12.96 -0.30
CA GLU A 248 -15.99 14.41 -0.27
C GLU A 248 -15.34 15.07 -1.48
N ALA A 249 -14.23 14.50 -1.97
CA ALA A 249 -13.55 14.94 -3.19
C ALA A 249 -14.24 14.44 -4.49
N GLY A 250 -15.34 13.68 -4.39
CA GLY A 250 -16.10 13.18 -5.53
C GLY A 250 -15.59 11.88 -6.14
N PHE A 251 -14.62 11.22 -5.53
CA PHE A 251 -14.12 9.93 -6.02
C PHE A 251 -15.06 8.79 -5.64
N THR A 252 -15.21 7.83 -6.55
CA THR A 252 -15.98 6.60 -6.30
C THR A 252 -15.19 5.68 -5.37
N PRO A 253 -15.73 5.28 -4.20
CA PRO A 253 -15.07 4.34 -3.30
C PRO A 253 -14.75 3.00 -3.97
N LEU A 254 -13.80 2.27 -3.42
CA LEU A 254 -13.51 0.92 -3.84
C LEU A 254 -14.66 -0.01 -3.42
N PRO A 255 -14.93 -1.09 -4.17
CA PRO A 255 -15.89 -2.13 -3.77
C PRO A 255 -15.58 -2.71 -2.38
N THR A 256 -16.50 -3.50 -1.82
CA THR A 256 -16.24 -4.17 -0.54
C THR A 256 -15.08 -5.15 -0.64
N TRP A 257 -14.31 -5.31 0.43
CA TRP A 257 -13.20 -6.26 0.46
C TRP A 257 -13.66 -7.72 0.24
N GLN A 258 -14.90 -8.06 0.60
CA GLN A 258 -15.48 -9.38 0.36
C GLN A 258 -15.67 -9.63 -1.14
N ASP A 259 -16.18 -8.65 -1.88
CA ASP A 259 -16.29 -8.71 -3.33
C ASP A 259 -14.91 -8.75 -4.00
N ALA A 260 -14.00 -7.89 -3.54
CA ALA A 260 -12.61 -7.85 -4.03
C ALA A 260 -11.91 -9.21 -3.84
N LEU A 261 -12.08 -9.85 -2.66
CA LEU A 261 -11.57 -11.19 -2.38
C LEU A 261 -12.16 -12.22 -3.35
N ASN A 262 -13.48 -12.18 -3.58
CA ASN A 262 -14.13 -13.11 -4.51
C ASN A 262 -13.59 -13.00 -5.95
N ARG A 263 -13.44 -11.77 -6.44
CA ARG A 263 -12.86 -11.52 -7.77
C ARG A 263 -11.40 -11.99 -7.84
N TYR A 264 -10.62 -11.69 -6.82
CA TYR A 264 -9.22 -12.12 -6.73
C TYR A 264 -9.08 -13.64 -6.70
N LEU A 265 -9.88 -14.35 -5.88
CA LEU A 265 -9.84 -15.83 -5.81
C LEU A 265 -10.15 -16.46 -7.17
N LYS A 266 -11.18 -15.97 -7.88
CA LYS A 266 -11.50 -16.43 -9.25
C LYS A 266 -10.34 -16.20 -10.22
N GLU A 267 -9.69 -15.05 -10.13
CA GLU A 267 -8.57 -14.69 -11.00
C GLU A 267 -7.35 -15.60 -10.80
N ILE A 268 -7.14 -16.10 -9.58
CA ILE A 268 -6.05 -17.04 -9.26
C ILE A 268 -6.46 -18.52 -9.28
N GLY A 269 -7.68 -18.84 -9.73
CA GLY A 269 -8.12 -20.22 -9.99
C GLY A 269 -8.79 -20.93 -8.80
N TYR A 270 -9.44 -20.20 -7.90
CA TYR A 270 -10.25 -20.72 -6.77
C TYR A 270 -11.74 -20.48 -6.97
#